data_2c4f18ca94241045faedfc62c0ee21b0
#
_entry.id   2c4f18ca94241045faedfc62c0ee21b0
#
_cell.length_a   1.000
_cell.length_b   1.000
_cell.length_c   1.000
_cell.angle_alpha   90.00
_cell.angle_beta   90.00
_cell.angle_gamma   90.00
#
_symmetry.space_group_name_H-M   'P 1'
#
loop_
_entity.id
_entity.type
_entity.pdbx_description
1 polymer ?
#
loop_
_entity_poly.entity_id
_entity_poly.type
_entity_poly.pdbx_seq_one_letter_code
_entity_poly.pdbx_strand_id
1 'polypeptide(L)'
;MKKLLSIFLITLFAFAGAQESKETANRFFYELTFKPKKDSAKLDKIITILDITPKKSIYQDYTIPAQDSIIKVAVDEMEKTKSWKDITKLIKMPKFSYKIIKTYPEMKEKYVDRVSMNLFGYDDDIKFNWNILSEKEKVGEYNTQKATTEFGGRKWIAWFSTDIPFQDGPYKFYGLPGLIVKIEDSEKNYSWKLSGNKKIENYEEMSNSDKINAKYGVPQTVTPTTKDKFEKAYASFKQDPMAEFRQKITPEMMNMKMPGSDITIGEMAKKQEKMAKDFFNANDNPIEKEQASEKKKK
;
A
#
# COMPACT_ATOMS: atom_id res chain seq x y z
N MET A 1 74.37 23.96 20.76
CA MET A 1 73.57 24.19 19.55
C MET A 1 72.69 22.95 19.35
N LYS A 2 71.46 23.03 19.82
CA LYS A 2 70.52 21.90 19.76
C LYS A 2 69.55 22.17 18.59
N LYS A 3 69.57 21.32 17.54
CA LYS A 3 68.63 21.40 16.42
C LYS A 3 67.36 20.71 16.84
N LEU A 4 66.27 21.45 16.95
CA LEU A 4 64.91 20.91 17.08
C LEU A 4 64.43 20.45 15.69
N LEU A 5 64.16 19.16 15.59
CA LEU A 5 63.51 18.57 14.41
C LEU A 5 62.00 18.56 14.67
N SER A 6 61.28 19.47 14.02
CA SER A 6 59.81 19.48 14.08
C SER A 6 59.27 18.46 13.08
N ILE A 7 58.70 17.37 13.61
CA ILE A 7 57.95 16.38 12.79
C ILE A 7 56.54 16.93 12.58
N PHE A 8 56.25 17.30 11.34
CA PHE A 8 54.90 17.72 10.92
C PHE A 8 54.08 16.46 10.60
N LEU A 9 53.24 16.09 11.53
CA LEU A 9 52.31 14.95 11.34
C LEU A 9 51.12 15.41 10.51
N ILE A 10 51.12 15.11 9.19
CA ILE A 10 49.97 15.33 8.31
C ILE A 10 48.97 14.21 8.58
N THR A 11 47.94 14.52 9.36
CA THR A 11 46.78 13.67 9.48
C THR A 11 45.92 13.77 8.23
N LEU A 12 46.02 12.75 7.38
CA LEU A 12 45.14 12.58 6.22
C LEU A 12 43.77 12.22 6.76
N PHE A 13 42.87 13.21 6.88
CA PHE A 13 41.43 12.92 7.02
C PHE A 13 40.92 12.35 5.72
N ALA A 14 40.85 11.00 5.63
CA ALA A 14 40.06 10.35 4.62
C ALA A 14 38.59 10.69 4.89
N PHE A 15 38.05 11.66 4.16
CA PHE A 15 36.61 11.80 4.01
C PHE A 15 36.12 10.54 3.29
N ALA A 16 35.76 9.52 4.06
CA ALA A 16 34.87 8.47 3.57
C ALA A 16 33.54 9.20 3.32
N GLY A 17 33.35 9.68 2.11
CA GLY A 17 32.03 10.08 1.63
C GLY A 17 31.14 8.85 1.83
N ALA A 18 30.21 8.91 2.77
CA ALA A 18 29.16 7.94 2.88
C ALA A 18 28.37 8.02 1.57
N GLN A 19 28.75 7.17 0.61
CA GLN A 19 27.98 6.93 -0.58
C GLN A 19 26.67 6.34 -0.03
N GLU A 20 25.58 7.10 -0.05
CA GLU A 20 24.26 6.60 0.25
C GLU A 20 24.08 5.34 -0.60
N SER A 21 24.19 4.19 0.04
CA SER A 21 23.96 2.92 -0.66
C SER A 21 22.48 2.93 -1.04
N LYS A 22 22.22 3.12 -2.33
CA LYS A 22 20.87 3.07 -2.86
C LYS A 22 20.26 1.73 -2.49
N GLU A 23 19.17 1.77 -1.76
CA GLU A 23 18.50 0.56 -1.28
C GLU A 23 18.02 -0.29 -2.47
N THR A 24 18.10 -1.60 -2.35
CA THR A 24 17.56 -2.53 -3.34
C THR A 24 16.37 -3.26 -2.75
N ALA A 25 15.41 -3.63 -3.58
CA ALA A 25 14.27 -4.44 -3.18
C ALA A 25 14.04 -5.62 -4.13
N ASN A 26 13.58 -6.74 -3.60
CA ASN A 26 13.00 -7.81 -4.39
C ASN A 26 11.50 -7.57 -4.49
N ARG A 27 11.00 -7.31 -5.69
CA ARG A 27 9.57 -7.11 -5.96
C ARG A 27 8.94 -8.39 -6.44
N PHE A 28 7.91 -8.83 -5.75
CA PHE A 28 7.06 -9.95 -6.11
C PHE A 28 5.71 -9.45 -6.57
N PHE A 29 5.26 -9.90 -7.73
CA PHE A 29 3.96 -9.55 -8.30
C PHE A 29 2.98 -10.68 -8.03
N TYR A 30 1.83 -10.34 -7.44
CA TYR A 30 0.75 -11.28 -7.22
C TYR A 30 -0.48 -10.88 -8.03
N GLU A 31 -1.03 -11.82 -8.81
CA GLU A 31 -2.39 -11.70 -9.30
C GLU A 31 -3.33 -11.94 -8.13
N LEU A 32 -4.08 -10.90 -7.73
CA LEU A 32 -5.17 -11.01 -6.79
C LEU A 32 -6.48 -11.14 -7.56
N THR A 33 -7.14 -12.28 -7.42
CA THR A 33 -8.53 -12.47 -7.83
C THR A 33 -9.39 -12.34 -6.58
N PHE A 34 -10.40 -11.48 -6.63
CA PHE A 34 -11.25 -11.26 -5.47
C PHE A 34 -12.69 -10.97 -5.83
N LYS A 35 -13.59 -11.23 -4.88
CA LYS A 35 -15.02 -10.97 -4.96
C LYS A 35 -15.31 -9.61 -4.30
N PRO A 36 -15.57 -8.53 -5.06
CA PRO A 36 -15.73 -7.20 -4.47
C PRO A 36 -17.03 -7.04 -3.68
N LYS A 37 -18.08 -7.76 -4.05
CA LYS A 37 -19.39 -7.75 -3.39
C LYS A 37 -19.76 -9.10 -2.83
N LYS A 38 -20.27 -9.14 -1.59
CA LYS A 38 -20.68 -10.38 -0.90
C LYS A 38 -21.66 -11.21 -1.73
N ASP A 39 -22.66 -10.55 -2.32
CA ASP A 39 -23.78 -11.20 -3.00
C ASP A 39 -23.61 -11.27 -4.53
N SER A 40 -22.43 -10.95 -5.05
CA SER A 40 -22.13 -11.02 -6.48
C SER A 40 -21.28 -12.24 -6.82
N ALA A 41 -21.58 -12.90 -7.93
CA ALA A 41 -20.70 -13.93 -8.48
C ALA A 41 -19.51 -13.33 -9.26
N LYS A 42 -19.49 -12.02 -9.51
CA LYS A 42 -18.43 -11.34 -10.25
C LYS A 42 -17.15 -11.37 -9.44
N LEU A 43 -16.06 -11.74 -10.13
CA LEU A 43 -14.69 -11.64 -9.61
C LEU A 43 -13.96 -10.51 -10.35
N ASP A 44 -13.24 -9.71 -9.61
CA ASP A 44 -12.29 -8.73 -10.14
C ASP A 44 -10.86 -9.29 -10.03
N LYS A 45 -9.97 -8.83 -10.93
CA LYS A 45 -8.55 -9.18 -10.92
C LYS A 45 -7.71 -7.92 -10.96
N ILE A 46 -6.68 -7.89 -10.11
CA ILE A 46 -5.65 -6.85 -10.09
C ILE A 46 -4.27 -7.45 -9.86
N ILE A 47 -3.25 -6.66 -10.11
CA ILE A 47 -1.89 -6.99 -9.66
C ILE A 47 -1.61 -6.24 -8.36
N THR A 48 -1.10 -6.95 -7.38
CA THR A 48 -0.53 -6.39 -6.16
C THR A 48 0.97 -6.69 -6.10
N ILE A 49 1.71 -5.91 -5.35
CA ILE A 49 3.15 -6.10 -5.19
C ILE A 49 3.53 -6.25 -3.73
N LEU A 50 4.58 -7.04 -3.52
CA LEU A 50 5.30 -7.15 -2.27
C LEU A 50 6.76 -6.79 -2.54
N ASP A 51 7.19 -5.63 -2.05
CA ASP A 51 8.58 -5.19 -2.13
C ASP A 51 9.30 -5.59 -0.84
N ILE A 52 10.33 -6.41 -0.95
CA ILE A 52 11.13 -6.88 0.19
C ILE A 52 12.50 -6.23 0.12
N THR A 53 12.81 -5.41 1.14
CA THR A 53 14.13 -4.84 1.40
C THR A 53 14.80 -5.57 2.57
N PRO A 54 16.08 -5.31 2.89
CA PRO A 54 16.72 -5.92 4.06
C PRO A 54 16.08 -5.59 5.42
N LYS A 55 15.33 -4.48 5.50
CA LYS A 55 14.77 -3.98 6.77
C LYS A 55 13.27 -4.20 6.92
N LYS A 56 12.55 -4.31 5.81
CA LYS A 56 11.08 -4.40 5.80
C LYS A 56 10.55 -4.90 4.48
N SER A 57 9.27 -5.28 4.48
CA SER A 57 8.50 -5.42 3.24
C SER A 57 7.34 -4.44 3.20
N ILE A 58 6.89 -4.12 1.98
CA ILE A 58 5.74 -3.26 1.70
C ILE A 58 4.85 -3.96 0.69
N TYR A 59 3.62 -4.26 1.09
CA TYR A 59 2.59 -4.79 0.22
C TYR A 59 1.61 -3.67 -0.17
N GLN A 60 1.23 -3.59 -1.46
CA GLN A 60 0.27 -2.61 -1.97
C GLN A 60 -0.34 -3.03 -3.33
N ASP A 61 -1.42 -2.36 -3.72
CA ASP A 61 -1.97 -2.42 -5.08
C ASP A 61 -0.96 -1.83 -6.07
N TYR A 62 -0.67 -2.56 -7.15
CA TYR A 62 0.32 -2.12 -8.15
C TYR A 62 -0.18 -0.98 -9.05
N THR A 63 -1.47 -0.67 -9.02
CA THR A 63 -2.07 0.35 -9.89
C THR A 63 -1.39 1.72 -9.71
N ILE A 64 -1.10 2.13 -8.47
CA ILE A 64 -0.44 3.41 -8.19
C ILE A 64 1.00 3.43 -8.71
N PRO A 65 1.90 2.51 -8.32
CA PRO A 65 3.27 2.49 -8.84
C PRO A 65 3.35 2.34 -10.36
N ALA A 66 2.40 1.61 -10.97
CA ALA A 66 2.36 1.42 -12.42
C ALA A 66 2.06 2.71 -13.20
N GLN A 67 1.37 3.65 -12.58
CA GLN A 67 0.95 4.93 -13.19
C GLN A 67 1.78 6.13 -12.74
N ASP A 68 2.71 5.92 -11.83
CA ASP A 68 3.43 7.00 -11.16
C ASP A 68 4.16 7.92 -12.13
N SER A 69 4.77 7.38 -13.18
CA SER A 69 5.42 8.17 -14.24
C SER A 69 4.42 8.96 -15.09
N ILE A 70 3.25 8.40 -15.35
CA ILE A 70 2.18 9.09 -16.13
C ILE A 70 1.67 10.29 -15.33
N ILE A 71 1.44 10.10 -14.04
CA ILE A 71 1.00 11.17 -13.13
C ILE A 71 2.05 12.28 -13.08
N LYS A 72 3.33 11.90 -12.93
CA LYS A 72 4.43 12.87 -12.91
C LYS A 72 4.47 13.72 -14.19
N VAL A 73 4.46 13.08 -15.35
CA VAL A 73 4.48 13.80 -16.65
C VAL A 73 3.31 14.74 -16.79
N ALA A 74 2.11 14.30 -16.42
CA ALA A 74 0.90 15.13 -16.52
C ALA A 74 0.95 16.34 -15.57
N VAL A 75 1.46 16.17 -14.36
CA VAL A 75 1.61 17.28 -13.40
C VAL A 75 2.68 18.25 -13.83
N ASP A 76 3.84 17.77 -14.29
CA ASP A 76 4.93 18.61 -14.83
C ASP A 76 4.42 19.48 -16.03
N GLU A 77 3.57 18.92 -16.89
CA GLU A 77 2.94 19.64 -18.01
C GLU A 77 1.99 20.74 -17.50
N MET A 78 1.11 20.42 -16.53
CA MET A 78 0.20 21.39 -15.93
C MET A 78 0.95 22.55 -15.26
N GLU A 79 2.04 22.27 -14.56
CA GLU A 79 2.88 23.28 -13.91
C GLU A 79 3.56 24.18 -14.96
N LYS A 80 4.06 23.60 -16.03
CA LYS A 80 4.74 24.34 -17.12
C LYS A 80 3.75 25.24 -17.89
N THR A 81 2.58 24.74 -18.20
CA THR A 81 1.58 25.46 -19.01
C THR A 81 0.68 26.38 -18.18
N LYS A 82 0.71 26.25 -16.83
CA LYS A 82 -0.22 26.92 -15.89
C LYS A 82 -1.69 26.62 -16.21
N SER A 83 -1.95 25.48 -16.82
CA SER A 83 -3.30 25.05 -17.23
C SER A 83 -3.63 23.72 -16.58
N TRP A 84 -4.78 23.65 -15.92
CA TRP A 84 -5.28 22.41 -15.34
C TRP A 84 -5.76 21.45 -16.43
N LYS A 85 -5.48 20.16 -16.23
CA LYS A 85 -5.88 19.07 -17.12
C LYS A 85 -6.56 17.97 -16.32
N ASP A 86 -7.75 17.55 -16.74
CA ASP A 86 -8.42 16.40 -16.14
C ASP A 86 -7.69 15.10 -16.53
N ILE A 87 -6.91 14.56 -15.62
CA ILE A 87 -6.17 13.31 -15.83
C ILE A 87 -6.95 12.06 -15.39
N THR A 88 -8.17 12.19 -14.91
CA THR A 88 -9.00 11.06 -14.43
C THR A 88 -9.25 9.99 -15.49
N LYS A 89 -9.15 10.34 -16.78
CA LYS A 89 -9.26 9.39 -17.89
C LYS A 89 -7.95 8.66 -18.21
N LEU A 90 -6.82 9.18 -17.73
CA LEU A 90 -5.48 8.64 -17.98
C LEU A 90 -5.05 7.65 -16.90
N ILE A 91 -5.67 7.73 -15.71
CA ILE A 91 -5.31 6.93 -14.56
C ILE A 91 -6.49 6.08 -14.10
N LYS A 92 -6.15 4.93 -13.54
CA LYS A 92 -7.13 4.03 -12.90
C LYS A 92 -7.07 4.23 -11.39
N MET A 93 -8.21 4.20 -10.74
CA MET A 93 -8.27 4.17 -9.28
C MET A 93 -7.81 2.80 -8.78
N PRO A 94 -6.93 2.75 -7.76
CA PRO A 94 -6.57 1.49 -7.13
C PRO A 94 -7.80 0.86 -6.48
N LYS A 95 -7.84 -0.46 -6.42
CA LYS A 95 -8.89 -1.18 -5.69
C LYS A 95 -8.64 -1.17 -4.19
N PHE A 96 -7.37 -1.10 -3.80
CA PHE A 96 -6.93 -1.02 -2.41
C PHE A 96 -5.95 0.13 -2.25
N SER A 97 -6.30 1.12 -1.41
CA SER A 97 -5.47 2.31 -1.16
C SER A 97 -4.42 2.10 -0.09
N TYR A 98 -4.57 1.07 0.73
CA TYR A 98 -3.70 0.80 1.85
C TYR A 98 -2.33 0.23 1.46
N LYS A 99 -1.36 0.45 2.34
CA LYS A 99 -0.06 -0.25 2.36
C LYS A 99 0.03 -1.09 3.63
N ILE A 100 0.57 -2.30 3.52
CA ILE A 100 0.96 -3.11 4.68
C ILE A 100 2.48 -3.10 4.74
N ILE A 101 3.02 -2.65 5.87
CA ILE A 101 4.46 -2.57 6.11
C ILE A 101 4.79 -3.60 7.20
N LYS A 102 5.69 -4.54 6.90
CA LYS A 102 6.19 -5.52 7.88
C LYS A 102 7.67 -5.25 8.13
N THR A 103 8.05 -4.88 9.35
CA THR A 103 9.42 -4.52 9.73
C THR A 103 10.17 -5.72 10.29
N TYR A 104 11.35 -6.00 9.74
CA TYR A 104 12.19 -7.13 10.10
C TYR A 104 13.14 -6.80 11.27
N PRO A 105 13.59 -7.80 12.05
CA PRO A 105 13.22 -9.22 11.97
C PRO A 105 11.92 -9.58 12.68
N GLU A 106 11.36 -8.71 13.54
CA GLU A 106 10.23 -9.01 14.43
C GLU A 106 8.89 -9.15 13.70
N MET A 107 8.84 -8.86 12.39
CA MET A 107 7.63 -8.85 11.57
C MET A 107 6.53 -7.94 12.16
N LYS A 108 6.94 -6.82 12.76
CA LYS A 108 5.99 -5.81 13.24
C LYS A 108 5.21 -5.25 12.07
N GLU A 109 3.91 -5.45 12.11
CA GLU A 109 3.02 -5.06 11.04
C GLU A 109 2.40 -3.70 11.32
N LYS A 110 2.40 -2.86 10.28
CA LYS A 110 1.69 -1.58 10.28
C LYS A 110 0.78 -1.51 9.05
N TYR A 111 -0.50 -1.29 9.31
CA TYR A 111 -1.48 -0.92 8.29
C TYR A 111 -1.44 0.60 8.09
N VAL A 112 -1.30 1.06 6.86
CA VAL A 112 -1.26 2.48 6.51
C VAL A 112 -2.27 2.75 5.41
N ASP A 113 -3.18 3.68 5.62
CA ASP A 113 -4.17 4.09 4.61
C ASP A 113 -4.54 5.56 4.77
N ARG A 114 -5.09 6.10 3.71
CA ARG A 114 -5.53 7.49 3.66
C ARG A 114 -7.03 7.58 3.92
N VAL A 115 -7.39 8.40 4.90
CA VAL A 115 -8.78 8.77 5.16
C VAL A 115 -8.90 10.26 4.89
N SER A 116 -9.63 10.64 3.85
CA SER A 116 -9.68 11.99 3.33
C SER A 116 -8.27 12.51 2.98
N MET A 117 -7.81 13.60 3.57
CA MET A 117 -6.48 14.17 3.34
C MET A 117 -5.40 13.61 4.27
N ASN A 118 -5.77 12.87 5.32
CA ASN A 118 -4.85 12.42 6.35
C ASN A 118 -4.37 11.00 6.11
N LEU A 119 -3.08 10.75 6.33
CA LEU A 119 -2.47 9.42 6.25
C LEU A 119 -2.39 8.86 7.67
N PHE A 120 -3.15 7.81 7.94
CA PHE A 120 -3.17 7.14 9.24
C PHE A 120 -2.45 5.82 9.20
N GLY A 121 -1.87 5.44 10.35
CA GLY A 121 -1.27 4.12 10.51
C GLY A 121 -1.53 3.55 11.89
N TYR A 122 -1.87 2.26 11.93
CA TYR A 122 -1.96 1.52 13.19
C TYR A 122 -1.13 0.25 13.11
N ASP A 123 -0.57 -0.12 14.27
CA ASP A 123 0.15 -1.38 14.41
C ASP A 123 -0.86 -2.50 14.66
N ASP A 124 -0.67 -3.65 13.99
CA ASP A 124 -1.50 -4.85 14.13
C ASP A 124 -0.59 -6.00 14.61
N ASP A 125 -0.80 -6.49 15.82
CA ASP A 125 -0.01 -7.60 16.39
C ASP A 125 -0.63 -8.93 16.00
N ILE A 126 -0.46 -9.30 14.73
CA ILE A 126 -0.99 -10.55 14.19
C ILE A 126 0.06 -11.64 14.33
N LYS A 127 -0.35 -12.77 14.91
CA LYS A 127 0.44 -14.00 14.94
C LYS A 127 -0.31 -15.10 14.26
N PHE A 128 0.28 -15.63 13.20
CA PHE A 128 -0.34 -16.73 12.46
C PHE A 128 0.00 -18.08 13.09
N ASN A 129 -1.01 -18.85 13.43
CA ASN A 129 -0.87 -20.24 13.81
C ASN A 129 -1.01 -21.10 12.55
N TRP A 130 0.12 -21.31 11.85
CA TRP A 130 0.14 -22.14 10.66
C TRP A 130 0.11 -23.63 11.01
N ASN A 131 -0.82 -24.36 10.40
CA ASN A 131 -0.79 -25.81 10.35
C ASN A 131 -0.16 -26.24 9.01
N ILE A 132 1.12 -26.63 9.04
CA ILE A 132 1.85 -27.07 7.85
C ILE A 132 1.51 -28.54 7.60
N LEU A 133 1.07 -28.84 6.38
CA LEU A 133 0.62 -30.15 5.95
C LEU A 133 1.68 -30.83 5.09
N SER A 134 1.56 -32.15 4.89
CA SER A 134 2.49 -32.93 4.09
C SER A 134 2.28 -32.79 2.57
N GLU A 135 1.10 -32.24 2.19
CA GLU A 135 0.76 -32.08 0.77
C GLU A 135 1.70 -31.10 0.08
N LYS A 136 2.19 -31.52 -1.07
CA LYS A 136 3.06 -30.73 -1.95
C LYS A 136 2.46 -30.68 -3.34
N GLU A 137 2.54 -29.52 -3.97
CA GLU A 137 2.17 -29.36 -5.38
C GLU A 137 3.11 -28.36 -6.07
N LYS A 138 3.10 -28.36 -7.39
CA LYS A 138 3.80 -27.35 -8.17
C LYS A 138 2.86 -26.22 -8.52
N VAL A 139 3.14 -25.01 -7.99
CA VAL A 139 2.41 -23.78 -8.29
C VAL A 139 3.24 -22.91 -9.24
N GLY A 140 2.84 -22.85 -10.52
CA GLY A 140 3.70 -22.26 -11.54
C GLY A 140 5.00 -23.01 -11.68
N GLU A 141 6.13 -22.35 -11.49
CA GLU A 141 7.46 -22.96 -11.53
C GLU A 141 7.98 -23.45 -10.17
N TYR A 142 7.28 -23.11 -9.08
CA TYR A 142 7.74 -23.34 -7.70
C TYR A 142 7.25 -24.66 -7.12
N ASN A 143 8.14 -25.39 -6.45
CA ASN A 143 7.76 -26.51 -5.60
C ASN A 143 7.22 -25.95 -4.30
N THR A 144 6.01 -26.33 -3.93
CA THR A 144 5.34 -25.75 -2.77
C THR A 144 4.85 -26.81 -1.81
N GLN A 145 4.67 -26.39 -0.55
CA GLN A 145 4.04 -27.16 0.50
C GLN A 145 2.83 -26.41 1.02
N LYS A 146 1.79 -27.14 1.37
CA LYS A 146 0.53 -26.61 1.86
C LYS A 146 0.58 -26.26 3.33
N ALA A 147 -0.05 -25.15 3.68
CA ALA A 147 -0.31 -24.76 5.05
C ALA A 147 -1.71 -24.14 5.18
N THR A 148 -2.29 -24.21 6.37
CA THR A 148 -3.60 -23.61 6.65
C THR A 148 -3.55 -22.77 7.92
N THR A 149 -4.39 -21.73 7.98
CA THR A 149 -4.57 -20.88 9.16
C THR A 149 -5.96 -20.26 9.17
N GLU A 150 -6.34 -19.68 10.29
CA GLU A 150 -7.54 -18.84 10.40
C GLU A 150 -7.12 -17.38 10.67
N PHE A 151 -7.69 -16.45 9.90
CA PHE A 151 -7.41 -15.03 10.07
C PHE A 151 -8.55 -14.18 9.50
N GLY A 152 -8.89 -13.09 10.20
CA GLY A 152 -9.90 -12.13 9.76
C GLY A 152 -11.27 -12.76 9.51
N GLY A 153 -11.67 -13.76 10.33
CA GLY A 153 -12.94 -14.48 10.19
C GLY A 153 -13.02 -15.39 8.96
N ARG A 154 -11.87 -15.77 8.37
CA ARG A 154 -11.77 -16.67 7.21
C ARG A 154 -10.78 -17.79 7.50
N LYS A 155 -10.98 -18.94 6.84
CA LYS A 155 -10.01 -20.04 6.76
C LYS A 155 -9.19 -19.86 5.51
N TRP A 156 -7.86 -19.92 5.66
CA TRP A 156 -6.90 -19.71 4.56
C TRP A 156 -6.12 -20.96 4.25
N ILE A 157 -5.87 -21.17 2.95
CA ILE A 157 -5.05 -22.26 2.42
C ILE A 157 -3.89 -21.57 1.67
N ALA A 158 -2.68 -21.79 2.16
CA ALA A 158 -1.45 -21.23 1.58
C ALA A 158 -0.59 -22.36 0.98
N TRP A 159 0.10 -22.02 -0.08
CA TRP A 159 1.16 -22.79 -0.72
C TRP A 159 2.43 -21.96 -0.70
N PHE A 160 3.43 -22.38 0.05
CA PHE A 160 4.70 -21.69 0.22
C PHE A 160 5.86 -22.48 -0.38
N SER A 161 6.90 -21.79 -0.83
CA SER A 161 8.11 -22.39 -1.37
C SER A 161 9.33 -22.03 -0.56
N THR A 162 10.08 -23.03 -0.13
CA THR A 162 11.40 -22.84 0.51
C THR A 162 12.50 -22.49 -0.50
N ASP A 163 12.24 -22.62 -1.81
CA ASP A 163 13.17 -22.20 -2.86
C ASP A 163 13.33 -20.66 -2.89
N ILE A 164 12.39 -19.94 -2.29
CA ILE A 164 12.42 -18.48 -2.13
C ILE A 164 12.53 -18.16 -0.63
N PRO A 165 13.73 -17.80 -0.11
CA PRO A 165 14.02 -17.77 1.33
C PRO A 165 13.52 -16.50 2.04
N PHE A 166 12.29 -16.07 1.75
CA PHE A 166 11.60 -15.00 2.44
C PHE A 166 10.40 -15.54 3.20
N GLN A 167 10.38 -15.39 4.53
CA GLN A 167 9.26 -15.82 5.37
C GLN A 167 8.09 -14.83 5.31
N ASP A 168 7.72 -14.43 4.13
CA ASP A 168 6.76 -13.35 3.86
C ASP A 168 5.71 -13.78 2.83
N GLY A 169 4.75 -12.91 2.57
CA GLY A 169 3.65 -13.17 1.64
C GLY A 169 2.79 -11.94 1.36
N PRO A 170 1.78 -12.07 0.50
CA PRO A 170 0.88 -10.98 0.15
C PRO A 170 0.02 -10.56 1.36
N TYR A 171 -0.48 -9.33 1.32
CA TYR A 171 -1.27 -8.73 2.38
C TYR A 171 -0.53 -8.79 3.74
N LYS A 172 -1.21 -9.25 4.78
CA LYS A 172 -0.65 -9.40 6.14
C LYS A 172 0.05 -10.75 6.36
N PHE A 173 -0.06 -11.70 5.46
CA PHE A 173 0.41 -13.08 5.67
C PHE A 173 1.93 -13.18 5.69
N TYR A 174 2.47 -13.91 6.69
CA TYR A 174 3.89 -14.18 6.88
C TYR A 174 4.14 -15.38 7.80
N GLY A 175 5.41 -15.77 7.99
CA GLY A 175 5.84 -16.71 9.04
C GLY A 175 5.88 -18.18 8.61
N LEU A 176 5.66 -18.50 7.35
CA LEU A 176 5.97 -19.81 6.78
C LEU A 176 7.47 -19.91 6.44
N PRO A 177 8.09 -21.09 6.40
CA PRO A 177 9.52 -21.24 6.13
C PRO A 177 9.86 -21.07 4.63
N GLY A 178 9.40 -19.97 4.03
CA GLY A 178 9.56 -19.60 2.63
C GLY A 178 8.46 -18.67 2.18
N LEU A 179 8.58 -18.14 0.95
CA LEU A 179 7.61 -17.19 0.41
C LEU A 179 6.27 -17.87 0.12
N ILE A 180 5.18 -17.22 0.50
CA ILE A 180 3.83 -17.65 0.13
C ILE A 180 3.62 -17.38 -1.36
N VAL A 181 3.61 -18.44 -2.16
CA VAL A 181 3.44 -18.39 -3.62
C VAL A 181 1.96 -18.29 -4.03
N LYS A 182 1.09 -18.93 -3.28
CA LYS A 182 -0.36 -18.85 -3.46
C LYS A 182 -1.04 -18.86 -2.09
N ILE A 183 -2.09 -18.07 -1.93
CA ILE A 183 -2.96 -18.15 -0.76
C ILE A 183 -4.37 -17.79 -1.17
N GLU A 184 -5.35 -18.55 -0.69
CA GLU A 184 -6.77 -18.31 -0.95
C GLU A 184 -7.61 -18.61 0.29
N ASP A 185 -8.73 -17.91 0.45
CA ASP A 185 -9.69 -18.30 1.48
C ASP A 185 -10.55 -19.47 1.00
N SER A 186 -11.05 -20.29 1.95
CA SER A 186 -11.82 -21.50 1.67
C SER A 186 -13.10 -21.27 0.87
N GLU A 187 -13.64 -20.04 0.92
CA GLU A 187 -14.85 -19.62 0.20
C GLU A 187 -14.51 -19.01 -1.18
N LYS A 188 -13.20 -18.90 -1.53
CA LYS A 188 -12.70 -18.32 -2.78
C LYS A 188 -13.14 -16.87 -3.03
N ASN A 189 -13.31 -16.10 -1.94
CA ASN A 189 -13.56 -14.67 -2.06
C ASN A 189 -12.28 -13.91 -2.40
N TYR A 190 -11.13 -14.42 -1.96
CA TYR A 190 -9.79 -13.83 -2.20
C TYR A 190 -8.80 -14.94 -2.55
N SER A 191 -8.02 -14.71 -3.58
CA SER A 191 -6.94 -15.60 -4.00
C SER A 191 -5.79 -14.79 -4.57
N TRP A 192 -4.60 -14.89 -3.95
CA TRP A 192 -3.34 -14.37 -4.47
C TRP A 192 -2.53 -15.50 -5.08
N LYS A 193 -1.98 -15.26 -6.24
CA LYS A 193 -1.04 -16.17 -6.90
C LYS A 193 0.16 -15.37 -7.42
N LEU A 194 1.36 -15.79 -7.04
CA LEU A 194 2.61 -15.23 -7.55
C LEU A 194 2.66 -15.36 -9.06
N SER A 195 2.86 -14.26 -9.76
CA SER A 195 2.89 -14.19 -11.23
C SER A 195 4.26 -13.81 -11.79
N GLY A 196 5.17 -13.33 -10.94
CA GLY A 196 6.52 -12.96 -11.33
C GLY A 196 7.27 -12.24 -10.24
N ASN A 197 8.56 -12.01 -10.47
CA ASN A 197 9.39 -11.21 -9.57
C ASN A 197 10.45 -10.46 -10.37
N LYS A 198 11.01 -9.41 -9.77
CA LYS A 198 12.19 -8.71 -10.27
C LYS A 198 12.95 -8.02 -9.13
N LYS A 199 14.24 -7.82 -9.33
CA LYS A 199 15.05 -6.97 -8.47
C LYS A 199 14.86 -5.50 -8.89
N ILE A 200 14.68 -4.62 -7.91
CA ILE A 200 14.61 -3.17 -8.10
C ILE A 200 15.91 -2.59 -7.58
N GLU A 201 16.71 -2.06 -8.48
CA GLU A 201 17.88 -1.26 -8.11
C GLU A 201 17.42 0.18 -7.81
N ASN A 202 18.08 0.84 -6.86
CA ASN A 202 17.71 2.20 -6.43
C ASN A 202 16.23 2.31 -5.99
N TYR A 203 15.85 1.43 -5.08
CA TYR A 203 14.49 1.40 -4.54
C TYR A 203 14.19 2.70 -3.78
N GLU A 204 13.09 3.35 -4.15
CA GLU A 204 12.54 4.50 -3.45
C GLU A 204 11.16 4.14 -2.93
N GLU A 205 10.95 4.28 -1.62
CA GLU A 205 9.66 4.01 -0.99
C GLU A 205 8.61 5.05 -1.35
N MET A 206 9.05 6.33 -1.40
CA MET A 206 8.18 7.44 -1.74
C MET A 206 8.02 7.56 -3.26
N SER A 207 6.81 7.38 -3.74
CA SER A 207 6.46 7.53 -5.15
C SER A 207 6.55 8.99 -5.62
N ASN A 208 6.57 9.22 -6.94
CA ASN A 208 6.43 10.58 -7.49
C ASN A 208 5.10 11.19 -7.09
N SER A 209 4.02 10.39 -7.05
CA SER A 209 2.71 10.82 -6.59
C SER A 209 2.73 11.28 -5.12
N ASP A 210 3.46 10.59 -4.24
CA ASP A 210 3.63 11.02 -2.85
C ASP A 210 4.43 12.32 -2.76
N LYS A 211 5.50 12.47 -3.57
CA LYS A 211 6.29 13.71 -3.67
C LYS A 211 5.46 14.89 -4.18
N ILE A 212 4.61 14.66 -5.18
CA ILE A 212 3.67 15.65 -5.71
C ILE A 212 2.65 16.04 -4.63
N ASN A 213 2.03 15.07 -3.96
CA ASN A 213 1.09 15.32 -2.88
C ASN A 213 1.70 16.18 -1.77
N ALA A 214 2.94 15.86 -1.35
CA ALA A 214 3.67 16.66 -0.37
C ALA A 214 3.88 18.12 -0.83
N LYS A 215 4.23 18.32 -2.11
CA LYS A 215 4.41 19.64 -2.72
C LYS A 215 3.12 20.48 -2.66
N TYR A 216 1.97 19.86 -2.82
CA TYR A 216 0.65 20.52 -2.75
C TYR A 216 0.02 20.51 -1.34
N GLY A 217 0.83 20.26 -0.30
CA GLY A 217 0.40 20.36 1.10
C GLY A 217 -0.46 19.19 1.60
N VAL A 218 -0.53 18.09 0.84
CA VAL A 218 -1.19 16.87 1.32
C VAL A 218 -0.22 16.10 2.22
N PRO A 219 -0.55 15.89 3.51
CA PRO A 219 0.36 15.25 4.45
C PRO A 219 0.80 13.86 3.99
N GLN A 220 2.11 13.58 4.06
CA GLN A 220 2.70 12.26 3.81
C GLN A 220 3.21 11.61 5.09
N THR A 221 3.21 12.35 6.20
CA THR A 221 3.54 11.81 7.52
C THR A 221 2.40 10.93 8.01
N VAL A 222 2.75 9.70 8.38
CA VAL A 222 1.78 8.75 8.95
C VAL A 222 1.42 9.18 10.36
N THR A 223 0.15 9.51 10.59
CA THR A 223 -0.39 9.83 11.91
C THR A 223 -0.69 8.52 12.64
N PRO A 224 -0.03 8.23 13.78
CA PRO A 224 -0.31 7.04 14.56
C PRO A 224 -1.76 7.04 15.08
N THR A 225 -2.42 5.90 15.01
CA THR A 225 -3.78 5.73 15.54
C THR A 225 -3.96 4.31 16.08
N THR A 226 -5.14 3.99 16.59
CA THR A 226 -5.54 2.61 16.90
C THR A 226 -6.46 2.08 15.80
N LYS A 227 -6.53 0.76 15.64
CA LYS A 227 -7.43 0.11 14.68
C LYS A 227 -8.87 0.60 14.82
N ASP A 228 -9.42 0.62 16.04
CA ASP A 228 -10.79 1.08 16.30
C ASP A 228 -11.04 2.54 15.89
N LYS A 229 -10.08 3.43 16.16
CA LYS A 229 -10.20 4.84 15.75
C LYS A 229 -10.12 4.99 14.24
N PHE A 230 -9.22 4.23 13.61
CA PHE A 230 -9.11 4.18 12.15
C PHE A 230 -10.42 3.71 11.53
N GLU A 231 -10.96 2.57 11.97
CA GLU A 231 -12.21 2.00 11.45
C GLU A 231 -13.39 2.95 11.56
N LYS A 232 -13.52 3.67 12.70
CA LYS A 232 -14.54 4.71 12.89
C LYS A 232 -14.36 5.87 11.92
N ALA A 233 -13.13 6.38 11.78
CA ALA A 233 -12.83 7.47 10.85
C ALA A 233 -13.12 7.06 9.40
N TYR A 234 -12.72 5.84 9.03
CA TYR A 234 -12.94 5.28 7.70
C TYR A 234 -14.43 5.05 7.40
N ALA A 235 -15.21 4.58 8.39
CA ALA A 235 -16.65 4.44 8.27
C ALA A 235 -17.34 5.79 8.04
N SER A 236 -16.94 6.84 8.79
CA SER A 236 -17.45 8.20 8.59
C SER A 236 -17.08 8.74 7.20
N PHE A 237 -15.85 8.51 6.76
CA PHE A 237 -15.38 8.89 5.43
C PHE A 237 -16.17 8.20 4.32
N LYS A 238 -16.49 6.91 4.47
CA LYS A 238 -17.34 6.20 3.48
C LYS A 238 -18.74 6.78 3.38
N GLN A 239 -19.31 7.25 4.49
CA GLN A 239 -20.63 7.90 4.50
C GLN A 239 -20.61 9.26 3.80
N ASP A 240 -19.57 10.06 4.06
CA ASP A 240 -19.42 11.40 3.50
C ASP A 240 -17.96 11.70 3.10
N PRO A 241 -17.55 11.26 1.90
CA PRO A 241 -16.16 11.41 1.45
C PRO A 241 -15.67 12.85 1.30
N MET A 242 -16.58 13.81 1.20
CA MET A 242 -16.26 15.22 0.97
C MET A 242 -16.51 16.12 2.20
N ALA A 243 -16.78 15.55 3.38
CA ALA A 243 -17.07 16.31 4.59
C ALA A 243 -15.95 17.29 4.96
N GLU A 244 -14.70 16.81 5.03
CA GLU A 244 -13.54 17.66 5.36
C GLU A 244 -13.26 18.70 4.27
N PHE A 245 -13.46 18.36 3.01
CA PHE A 245 -13.29 19.28 1.90
C PHE A 245 -14.28 20.45 2.02
N ARG A 246 -15.57 20.15 2.24
CA ARG A 246 -16.62 21.18 2.40
C ARG A 246 -16.39 22.11 3.58
N GLN A 247 -15.71 21.65 4.64
CA GLN A 247 -15.35 22.52 5.77
C GLN A 247 -14.24 23.52 5.45
N LYS A 248 -13.40 23.23 4.46
CA LYS A 248 -12.23 24.06 4.10
C LYS A 248 -12.49 25.00 2.93
N ILE A 249 -13.56 24.78 2.18
CA ILE A 249 -13.87 25.50 0.93
C ILE A 249 -15.11 26.36 1.15
N THR A 250 -14.98 27.67 0.89
CA THR A 250 -16.12 28.59 0.99
C THR A 250 -17.05 28.46 -0.23
N PRO A 251 -18.32 28.93 -0.13
CA PRO A 251 -19.23 28.95 -1.28
C PRO A 251 -18.67 29.71 -2.49
N GLU A 252 -17.93 30.79 -2.27
CA GLU A 252 -17.28 31.57 -3.33
C GLU A 252 -16.20 30.74 -4.02
N MET A 253 -15.37 30.02 -3.27
CA MET A 253 -14.34 29.13 -3.82
C MET A 253 -14.94 27.99 -4.65
N MET A 254 -16.12 27.49 -4.26
CA MET A 254 -16.82 26.43 -5.01
C MET A 254 -17.19 26.86 -6.44
N ASN A 255 -17.46 28.17 -6.63
CA ASN A 255 -17.80 28.75 -7.92
C ASN A 255 -16.57 29.16 -8.76
N MET A 256 -15.37 29.11 -8.19
CA MET A 256 -14.14 29.42 -8.91
C MET A 256 -13.83 28.34 -9.95
N LYS A 257 -13.44 28.76 -11.14
CA LYS A 257 -12.97 27.85 -12.18
C LYS A 257 -11.57 27.34 -11.88
N MET A 258 -11.31 26.10 -12.25
CA MET A 258 -9.95 25.54 -12.26
C MET A 258 -9.10 26.31 -13.28
N PRO A 259 -7.83 26.61 -13.00
CA PRO A 259 -6.96 27.36 -13.92
C PRO A 259 -6.95 26.75 -15.33
N GLY A 260 -7.24 27.56 -16.35
CA GLY A 260 -7.27 27.13 -17.75
C GLY A 260 -8.40 26.17 -18.11
N SER A 261 -9.48 26.12 -17.32
CA SER A 261 -10.62 25.21 -17.53
C SER A 261 -11.94 25.92 -17.26
N ASP A 262 -13.02 25.43 -17.87
CA ASP A 262 -14.38 25.86 -17.57
C ASP A 262 -15.02 25.12 -16.37
N ILE A 263 -14.36 24.09 -15.86
CA ILE A 263 -14.83 23.27 -14.72
C ILE A 263 -14.60 24.03 -13.42
N THR A 264 -15.66 24.17 -12.60
CA THR A 264 -15.55 24.77 -11.28
C THR A 264 -15.01 23.77 -10.23
N ILE A 265 -14.47 24.30 -9.13
CA ILE A 265 -14.06 23.49 -7.97
C ILE A 265 -15.23 22.65 -7.46
N GLY A 266 -16.44 23.23 -7.42
CA GLY A 266 -17.66 22.55 -6.97
C GLY A 266 -18.08 21.40 -7.89
N GLU A 267 -17.97 21.55 -9.21
CA GLU A 267 -18.26 20.48 -10.17
C GLU A 267 -17.24 19.33 -10.04
N MET A 268 -15.95 19.66 -9.87
CA MET A 268 -14.91 18.66 -9.63
C MET A 268 -15.17 17.91 -8.33
N ALA A 269 -15.52 18.61 -7.25
CA ALA A 269 -15.83 18.00 -5.95
C ALA A 269 -17.04 17.04 -6.04
N LYS A 270 -18.13 17.44 -6.71
CA LYS A 270 -19.29 16.56 -6.95
C LYS A 270 -18.92 15.30 -7.73
N LYS A 271 -18.07 15.45 -8.75
CA LYS A 271 -17.57 14.29 -9.53
C LYS A 271 -16.77 13.33 -8.66
N GLN A 272 -15.88 13.85 -7.81
CA GLN A 272 -15.09 13.03 -6.91
C GLN A 272 -15.94 12.35 -5.83
N GLU A 273 -16.91 13.07 -5.25
CA GLU A 273 -17.88 12.49 -4.30
C GLU A 273 -18.63 11.31 -4.89
N LYS A 274 -19.17 11.51 -6.11
CA LYS A 274 -19.87 10.43 -6.82
C LYS A 274 -18.98 9.23 -7.05
N MET A 275 -17.76 9.46 -7.55
CA MET A 275 -16.79 8.37 -7.79
C MET A 275 -16.46 7.59 -6.52
N ALA A 276 -16.25 8.28 -5.39
CA ALA A 276 -15.97 7.65 -4.11
C ALA A 276 -17.17 6.82 -3.61
N LYS A 277 -18.38 7.37 -3.65
CA LYS A 277 -19.60 6.66 -3.25
C LYS A 277 -19.86 5.41 -4.13
N ASP A 278 -19.72 5.55 -5.44
CA ASP A 278 -19.87 4.43 -6.38
C ASP A 278 -18.84 3.33 -6.08
N PHE A 279 -17.59 3.72 -5.77
CA PHE A 279 -16.54 2.79 -5.39
C PHE A 279 -16.88 2.03 -4.09
N PHE A 280 -17.27 2.73 -3.02
CA PHE A 280 -17.61 2.08 -1.75
C PHE A 280 -18.83 1.17 -1.88
N ASN A 281 -19.84 1.57 -2.65
CA ASN A 281 -21.02 0.76 -2.91
C ASN A 281 -20.70 -0.50 -3.75
N ALA A 282 -19.65 -0.46 -4.56
CA ALA A 282 -19.22 -1.58 -5.37
C ALA A 282 -18.30 -2.56 -4.62
N ASN A 283 -17.81 -2.20 -3.41
CA ASN A 283 -16.81 -2.97 -2.67
C ASN A 283 -17.24 -3.11 -1.19
N ASP A 284 -18.05 -4.14 -0.89
CA ASP A 284 -18.58 -4.40 0.45
C ASP A 284 -18.15 -5.75 1.07
N ASN A 285 -17.21 -6.44 0.42
CA ASN A 285 -16.67 -7.71 0.90
C ASN A 285 -15.21 -7.53 1.37
N PRO A 286 -14.95 -7.11 2.62
CA PRO A 286 -13.59 -6.88 3.11
C PRO A 286 -12.82 -8.21 3.27
N ILE A 287 -11.49 -8.13 3.21
CA ILE A 287 -10.59 -9.28 3.45
C ILE A 287 -10.78 -9.81 4.88
N GLU A 288 -10.78 -8.90 5.85
CA GLU A 288 -11.09 -9.22 7.25
C GLU A 288 -12.58 -8.97 7.48
N LYS A 289 -13.31 -10.04 7.81
CA LYS A 289 -14.72 -9.93 8.23
C LYS A 289 -14.74 -9.24 9.60
N GLU A 290 -15.66 -8.30 9.81
CA GLU A 290 -15.89 -7.72 11.13
C GLU A 290 -16.17 -8.86 12.11
N GLN A 291 -15.40 -8.94 13.19
CA GLN A 291 -15.76 -9.84 14.29
C GLN A 291 -17.07 -9.31 14.86
N ALA A 292 -18.11 -10.14 14.86
CA ALA A 292 -19.34 -9.83 15.56
C ALA A 292 -18.92 -9.49 17.00
N SER A 293 -19.03 -8.20 17.37
CA SER A 293 -18.74 -7.78 18.74
C SER A 293 -19.59 -8.67 19.65
N GLU A 294 -18.94 -9.48 20.47
CA GLU A 294 -19.61 -10.13 21.59
C GLU A 294 -20.29 -9.02 22.36
N LYS A 295 -21.60 -8.85 22.17
CA LYS A 295 -22.41 -8.01 23.03
C LYS A 295 -22.24 -8.62 24.42
N LYS A 296 -21.33 -8.02 25.22
CA LYS A 296 -21.30 -8.29 26.66
C LYS A 296 -22.72 -8.04 27.14
N LYS A 297 -23.44 -9.14 27.33
CA LYS A 297 -24.68 -9.13 28.14
C LYS A 297 -24.24 -8.66 29.52
N LYS A 298 -24.58 -7.42 29.85
CA LYS A 298 -24.63 -6.98 31.24
C LYS A 298 -25.88 -7.49 31.86
#